data_e8d64a61e01e29af903d34e49b8960b9
#
_entry.id   e8d64a61e01e29af903d34e49b8960b9
#
_cell.length_a   1.000
_cell.length_b   1.000
_cell.length_c   1.000
_cell.angle_alpha   90.00
_cell.angle_beta   90.00
_cell.angle_gamma   90.00
#
_symmetry.space_group_name_H-M   'P 1'
#
loop_
_entity.id
_entity.type
_entity.pdbx_description
1 polymer ?
#
loop_
_entity_poly.entity_id
_entity_poly.type
_entity_poly.pdbx_seq_one_letter_code
_entity_poly.pdbx_strand_id
1 'polypeptide(L)'
;MTAAGDRLVPTIFERSRPGRGVGRVPSPPQDALARIPAAGLRAGVPRLPEVSEVDLVRHYVNLSQLNFAIDTGFYPLGSCTMKWNPKINEWAARLPGFASLHPLTPDEAAQGTLQLLWELEQALAEIGGMRAVTLQPAAGAQGELTGILMVRAYHRDRGDTERCEVLVPDSAHGTNPATASMAGFATVSIPPAPDGGVDLAAFGAALGPRTAAIMITNPSTLGLFESRIGELLEAAHAAGALAYMDGANLNAIMGRFKPGTAGFDVMHINVHKTFSTPHGGGGPGAGPVGVGEKLLPYLPWPRVLREPDGAFRLERA
;
A
#
# COMPACT_ATOMS: atom_id res chain seq x y z
N MET A 1 -30.88 9.51 18.44
CA MET A 1 -29.44 9.77 18.64
C MET A 1 -29.33 10.69 19.86
N THR A 2 -29.11 10.13 21.03
CA THR A 2 -28.89 10.88 22.26
C THR A 2 -27.49 11.46 22.22
N ALA A 3 -27.36 12.76 22.37
CA ALA A 3 -26.10 13.45 22.53
C ALA A 3 -25.29 12.79 23.66
N ALA A 4 -24.21 12.12 23.31
CA ALA A 4 -23.21 11.70 24.27
C ALA A 4 -22.54 12.99 24.77
N GLY A 5 -23.06 13.52 25.86
CA GLY A 5 -22.43 14.67 26.53
C GLY A 5 -20.98 14.34 26.86
N ASP A 6 -20.12 15.33 26.73
CA ASP A 6 -18.69 15.39 26.98
C ASP A 6 -18.21 14.63 28.25
N ARG A 7 -18.25 13.31 28.24
CA ARG A 7 -17.48 12.52 29.22
C ARG A 7 -16.07 12.33 28.65
N LEU A 8 -15.21 13.29 28.91
CA LEU A 8 -13.79 13.08 28.77
C LEU A 8 -13.40 11.84 29.58
N VAL A 9 -12.92 10.81 28.88
CA VAL A 9 -12.40 9.63 29.56
C VAL A 9 -11.10 10.05 30.23
N PRO A 10 -10.95 9.87 31.56
CA PRO A 10 -9.72 10.19 32.25
C PRO A 10 -8.53 9.50 31.59
N THR A 11 -7.41 10.17 31.50
CA THR A 11 -6.17 9.57 31.00
C THR A 11 -5.72 8.43 31.91
N ILE A 12 -4.90 7.53 31.39
CA ILE A 12 -4.34 6.44 32.21
C ILE A 12 -3.49 6.96 33.38
N PHE A 13 -2.89 8.15 33.23
CA PHE A 13 -2.14 8.82 34.31
C PHE A 13 -3.03 9.32 35.43
N GLU A 14 -4.22 9.84 35.14
CA GLU A 14 -5.21 10.25 36.15
C GLU A 14 -5.81 9.06 36.89
N ARG A 15 -5.77 7.86 36.29
CA ARG A 15 -6.17 6.60 36.93
C ARG A 15 -5.08 5.98 37.78
N SER A 16 -3.86 6.46 37.70
CA SER A 16 -2.71 5.95 38.46
C SER A 16 -2.95 6.03 39.97
N ARG A 17 -2.60 4.97 40.66
CA ARG A 17 -2.61 4.90 42.13
C ARG A 17 -1.31 4.25 42.61
N PRO A 18 -0.54 4.88 43.51
CA PRO A 18 0.71 4.32 44.01
C PRO A 18 0.57 2.89 44.53
N GLY A 19 1.50 2.01 44.16
CA GLY A 19 1.55 0.63 44.58
C GLY A 19 0.68 -0.32 43.76
N ARG A 20 -0.03 0.15 42.72
CA ARG A 20 -0.75 -0.72 41.77
C ARG A 20 0.15 -1.12 40.59
N GLY A 21 0.05 -2.37 40.16
CA GLY A 21 0.81 -2.89 39.02
C GLY A 21 0.02 -3.88 38.17
N VAL A 22 0.43 -4.06 36.92
CA VAL A 22 -0.13 -4.99 35.94
C VAL A 22 0.58 -6.34 35.96
N GLY A 23 0.48 -7.06 37.06
CA GLY A 23 1.10 -8.37 37.17
C GLY A 23 2.63 -8.36 37.27
N ARG A 24 3.26 -9.53 37.11
CA ARG A 24 4.72 -9.66 37.20
C ARG A 24 5.35 -9.46 35.81
N VAL A 25 6.07 -8.36 35.66
CA VAL A 25 7.01 -8.21 34.56
C VAL A 25 8.27 -9.00 34.89
N PRO A 26 8.79 -9.86 34.00
CA PRO A 26 10.05 -10.56 34.25
C PRO A 26 11.17 -9.56 34.58
N SER A 27 11.91 -9.82 35.67
CA SER A 27 13.08 -9.03 35.99
C SER A 27 14.17 -9.24 34.93
N PRO A 28 14.89 -8.21 34.51
CA PRO A 28 16.02 -8.38 33.62
C PRO A 28 17.09 -9.27 34.29
N PRO A 29 17.94 -9.96 33.53
CA PRO A 29 19.09 -10.68 34.06
C PRO A 29 19.91 -9.80 35.00
N GLN A 30 20.43 -10.35 36.08
CA GLN A 30 21.15 -9.57 37.11
C GLN A 30 22.35 -8.80 36.57
N ASP A 31 23.00 -9.30 35.54
CA ASP A 31 24.13 -8.67 34.86
C ASP A 31 23.74 -7.69 33.75
N ALA A 32 22.45 -7.59 33.39
CA ALA A 32 22.02 -6.73 32.28
C ALA A 32 22.34 -5.25 32.51
N LEU A 33 22.15 -4.76 33.74
CA LEU A 33 22.46 -3.38 34.10
C LEU A 33 23.98 -3.13 34.09
N ALA A 34 24.79 -4.09 34.48
CA ALA A 34 26.24 -3.98 34.45
C ALA A 34 26.83 -3.89 33.03
N ARG A 35 26.09 -4.36 32.02
CA ARG A 35 26.49 -4.29 30.60
C ARG A 35 26.17 -2.95 29.95
N ILE A 36 25.37 -2.10 30.59
CA ILE A 36 24.99 -0.79 30.07
C ILE A 36 26.01 0.25 30.59
N PRO A 37 26.70 1.02 29.72
CA PRO A 37 27.54 2.11 30.16
C PRO A 37 26.77 3.09 31.06
N ALA A 38 27.41 3.59 32.10
CA ALA A 38 26.79 4.51 33.08
C ALA A 38 26.14 5.75 32.41
N ALA A 39 26.74 6.25 31.33
CA ALA A 39 26.18 7.34 30.50
C ALA A 39 24.89 6.97 29.77
N GLY A 40 24.63 5.68 29.57
CA GLY A 40 23.39 5.16 28.95
C GLY A 40 22.26 4.89 29.95
N LEU A 41 22.56 4.99 31.25
CA LEU A 41 21.55 4.81 32.29
C LEU A 41 20.81 6.13 32.56
N ARG A 42 19.49 6.04 32.67
CA ARG A 42 18.67 7.20 32.99
C ARG A 42 18.85 7.56 34.49
N ALA A 43 18.87 8.87 34.78
CA ALA A 43 19.09 9.37 36.13
C ALA A 43 17.92 9.11 37.10
N GLY A 44 16.74 8.74 36.61
CA GLY A 44 15.58 8.49 37.46
C GLY A 44 14.58 7.52 36.83
N VAL A 45 13.66 7.02 37.64
CA VAL A 45 12.59 6.13 37.19
C VAL A 45 11.61 6.92 36.32
N PRO A 46 11.20 6.38 35.14
CA PRO A 46 10.20 7.04 34.31
C PRO A 46 8.86 7.10 35.06
N ARG A 47 8.17 8.22 34.91
CA ARG A 47 6.81 8.41 35.47
C ARG A 47 5.78 7.62 34.69
N LEU A 48 5.77 6.30 34.84
CA LEU A 48 4.75 5.43 34.28
C LEU A 48 3.51 5.38 35.19
N PRO A 49 2.30 5.21 34.64
CA PRO A 49 1.10 5.09 35.46
C PRO A 49 1.11 3.75 36.22
N GLU A 50 0.81 3.81 37.51
CA GLU A 50 0.64 2.64 38.36
C GLU A 50 -0.84 2.26 38.42
N VAL A 51 -1.23 1.26 37.63
CA VAL A 51 -2.62 0.80 37.46
C VAL A 51 -2.68 -0.72 37.58
N SER A 52 -3.83 -1.25 38.01
CA SER A 52 -4.08 -2.69 37.99
C SER A 52 -4.34 -3.14 36.54
N GLU A 53 -4.13 -4.43 36.26
CA GLU A 53 -4.47 -5.02 34.95
C GLU A 53 -5.93 -4.77 34.57
N VAL A 54 -6.84 -4.91 35.52
CA VAL A 54 -8.28 -4.67 35.30
C VAL A 54 -8.55 -3.22 34.90
N ASP A 55 -7.93 -2.27 35.59
CA ASP A 55 -8.10 -0.84 35.26
C ASP A 55 -7.47 -0.51 33.92
N LEU A 56 -6.33 -1.11 33.57
CA LEU A 56 -5.66 -0.96 32.29
C LEU A 56 -6.55 -1.47 31.14
N VAL A 57 -7.02 -2.70 31.23
CA VAL A 57 -7.87 -3.31 30.20
C VAL A 57 -9.17 -2.52 30.02
N ARG A 58 -9.86 -2.18 31.13
CA ARG A 58 -11.10 -1.41 31.08
C ARG A 58 -10.90 -0.01 30.50
N HIS A 59 -9.78 0.63 30.81
CA HIS A 59 -9.45 1.94 30.25
C HIS A 59 -9.36 1.89 28.72
N TYR A 60 -8.56 0.96 28.16
CA TYR A 60 -8.39 0.87 26.72
C TYR A 60 -9.61 0.29 26.00
N VAL A 61 -10.36 -0.61 26.62
CA VAL A 61 -11.65 -1.07 26.07
C VAL A 61 -12.65 0.09 25.98
N ASN A 62 -12.77 0.91 27.02
CA ASN A 62 -13.64 2.07 26.98
C ASN A 62 -13.20 3.09 25.91
N LEU A 63 -11.90 3.34 25.77
CA LEU A 63 -11.38 4.20 24.70
C LEU A 63 -11.69 3.63 23.32
N SER A 64 -11.52 2.31 23.12
CA SER A 64 -11.81 1.69 21.84
C SER A 64 -13.27 1.84 21.41
N GLN A 65 -14.21 1.87 22.38
CA GLN A 65 -15.63 2.06 22.11
C GLN A 65 -16.01 3.51 21.70
N LEU A 66 -15.12 4.47 21.95
CA LEU A 66 -15.29 5.86 21.49
C LEU A 66 -14.77 6.03 20.04
N ASN A 67 -14.12 5.04 19.50
CA ASN A 67 -13.61 5.05 18.14
C ASN A 67 -14.48 4.19 17.22
N PHE A 68 -14.33 4.40 15.92
CA PHE A 68 -15.00 3.57 14.93
C PHE A 68 -14.32 2.21 14.79
N ALA A 69 -15.13 1.18 14.58
CA ALA A 69 -14.64 -0.17 14.26
C ALA A 69 -15.52 -0.78 13.16
N ILE A 70 -14.88 -1.41 12.18
CA ILE A 70 -15.61 -2.00 11.03
C ILE A 70 -16.55 -3.14 11.46
N ASP A 71 -16.29 -3.78 12.59
CA ASP A 71 -17.14 -4.83 13.14
C ASP A 71 -18.40 -4.28 13.84
N THR A 72 -18.40 -3.01 14.23
CA THR A 72 -19.55 -2.37 14.92
C THR A 72 -20.36 -1.47 13.99
N GLY A 73 -19.83 -1.09 12.84
CA GLY A 73 -20.54 -0.24 11.90
C GLY A 73 -19.68 0.16 10.71
N PHE A 74 -20.33 0.70 9.71
CA PHE A 74 -19.64 1.28 8.56
C PHE A 74 -18.90 2.56 8.99
N TYR A 75 -17.62 2.68 8.61
CA TYR A 75 -16.91 3.94 8.73
C TYR A 75 -16.03 4.22 7.51
N PRO A 76 -16.18 5.38 6.89
CA PRO A 76 -15.27 5.83 5.84
C PRO A 76 -13.98 6.36 6.47
N LEU A 77 -12.84 6.09 5.83
CA LEU A 77 -11.56 6.69 6.17
C LEU A 77 -11.06 7.48 4.96
N GLY A 78 -10.49 8.67 5.17
CA GLY A 78 -10.22 9.65 4.13
C GLY A 78 -9.52 9.15 2.87
N SER A 79 -8.50 8.31 2.99
CA SER A 79 -7.76 7.75 1.84
C SER A 79 -7.99 6.25 1.64
N CYS A 80 -8.99 5.66 2.28
CA CYS A 80 -9.13 4.21 2.32
C CYS A 80 -10.58 3.77 2.37
N THR A 81 -10.97 2.86 1.50
CA THR A 81 -12.22 2.13 1.64
C THR A 81 -12.10 1.12 2.76
N MET A 82 -12.78 1.37 3.86
CA MET A 82 -12.85 0.44 4.98
C MET A 82 -14.01 -0.52 4.77
N LYS A 83 -13.71 -1.71 4.24
CA LYS A 83 -14.68 -2.80 4.06
C LYS A 83 -14.59 -3.79 5.20
N TRP A 84 -15.68 -4.47 5.49
CA TRP A 84 -15.67 -5.62 6.39
C TRP A 84 -14.95 -6.81 5.72
N ASN A 85 -14.04 -7.45 6.44
CA ASN A 85 -13.32 -8.63 5.96
C ASN A 85 -13.89 -9.89 6.61
N PRO A 86 -14.18 -10.97 5.85
CA PRO A 86 -14.60 -12.25 6.42
C PRO A 86 -13.56 -12.78 7.43
N LYS A 87 -14.02 -13.17 8.61
CA LYS A 87 -13.12 -13.65 9.69
C LYS A 87 -12.37 -14.93 9.31
N ILE A 88 -12.92 -15.72 8.40
CA ILE A 88 -12.25 -16.91 7.86
C ILE A 88 -10.91 -16.56 7.18
N ASN A 89 -10.78 -15.36 6.59
CA ASN A 89 -9.54 -14.94 5.95
C ASN A 89 -8.41 -14.75 6.98
N GLU A 90 -8.74 -14.20 8.16
CA GLU A 90 -7.77 -14.06 9.24
C GLU A 90 -7.38 -15.44 9.82
N TRP A 91 -8.33 -16.35 9.91
CA TRP A 91 -8.05 -17.71 10.36
C TRP A 91 -7.13 -18.43 9.38
N ALA A 92 -7.43 -18.37 8.08
CA ALA A 92 -6.61 -18.99 7.05
C ALA A 92 -5.18 -18.43 7.02
N ALA A 93 -5.02 -17.11 7.15
CA ALA A 93 -3.72 -16.46 7.18
C ALA A 93 -2.85 -16.86 8.40
N ARG A 94 -3.48 -17.34 9.48
CA ARG A 94 -2.78 -17.79 10.70
C ARG A 94 -2.45 -19.28 10.71
N LEU A 95 -2.82 -20.02 9.68
CA LEU A 95 -2.44 -21.44 9.58
C LEU A 95 -0.92 -21.59 9.66
N PRO A 96 -0.39 -22.49 10.52
CA PRO A 96 1.06 -22.59 10.73
C PRO A 96 1.88 -22.83 9.46
N GLY A 97 1.31 -23.53 8.48
CA GLY A 97 1.93 -23.77 7.18
C GLY A 97 2.25 -22.50 6.38
N PHE A 98 1.53 -21.41 6.65
CA PHE A 98 1.80 -20.08 6.06
C PHE A 98 2.51 -19.15 7.04
N ALA A 99 1.97 -19.02 8.26
CA ALA A 99 2.44 -18.01 9.22
C ALA A 99 3.82 -18.33 9.82
N SER A 100 4.22 -19.60 9.88
CA SER A 100 5.49 -20.03 10.46
C SER A 100 6.57 -20.38 9.42
N LEU A 101 6.33 -20.14 8.15
CA LEU A 101 7.30 -20.39 7.09
C LEU A 101 8.44 -19.39 7.18
N HIS A 102 9.68 -19.89 7.23
CA HIS A 102 10.86 -19.05 7.23
C HIS A 102 11.14 -18.51 5.80
N PRO A 103 11.55 -17.25 5.62
CA PRO A 103 11.82 -16.68 4.29
C PRO A 103 12.89 -17.39 3.47
N LEU A 104 13.80 -18.12 4.13
CA LEU A 104 14.84 -18.92 3.48
C LEU A 104 14.49 -20.41 3.39
N THR A 105 13.24 -20.79 3.55
CA THR A 105 12.79 -22.17 3.33
C THR A 105 13.06 -22.56 1.89
N PRO A 106 13.66 -23.73 1.62
CA PRO A 106 13.88 -24.23 0.25
C PRO A 106 12.55 -24.35 -0.51
N ASP A 107 12.62 -24.10 -1.82
CA ASP A 107 11.42 -24.06 -2.68
C ASP A 107 10.63 -25.37 -2.61
N GLU A 108 11.29 -26.54 -2.48
CA GLU A 108 10.65 -27.85 -2.36
C GLU A 108 9.77 -27.98 -1.11
N ALA A 109 10.13 -27.28 -0.03
CA ALA A 109 9.39 -27.27 1.22
C ALA A 109 8.35 -26.12 1.30
N ALA A 110 8.33 -25.23 0.32
CA ALA A 110 7.46 -24.04 0.27
C ALA A 110 6.39 -24.11 -0.82
N GLN A 111 6.18 -25.26 -1.46
CA GLN A 111 5.35 -25.40 -2.66
C GLN A 111 3.95 -24.80 -2.53
N GLY A 112 3.24 -25.05 -1.43
CA GLY A 112 1.90 -24.51 -1.23
C GLY A 112 1.88 -22.98 -1.12
N THR A 113 2.90 -22.36 -0.52
CA THR A 113 3.03 -20.91 -0.44
C THR A 113 3.39 -20.32 -1.80
N LEU A 114 4.30 -20.95 -2.54
CA LEU A 114 4.68 -20.51 -3.89
C LEU A 114 3.49 -20.61 -4.85
N GLN A 115 2.72 -21.69 -4.77
CA GLN A 115 1.48 -21.84 -5.53
C GLN A 115 0.50 -20.70 -5.23
N LEU A 116 0.26 -20.42 -3.94
CA LEU A 116 -0.64 -19.34 -3.51
C LEU A 116 -0.18 -17.98 -4.09
N LEU A 117 1.11 -17.67 -4.03
CA LEU A 117 1.67 -16.43 -4.57
C LEU A 117 1.47 -16.38 -6.09
N TRP A 118 1.78 -17.45 -6.81
CA TRP A 118 1.60 -17.52 -8.26
C TRP A 118 0.13 -17.34 -8.66
N GLU A 119 -0.80 -18.03 -8.01
CA GLU A 119 -2.24 -17.92 -8.29
C GLU A 119 -2.75 -16.50 -8.00
N LEU A 120 -2.25 -15.86 -6.93
CA LEU A 120 -2.60 -14.47 -6.63
C LEU A 120 -2.08 -13.50 -7.70
N GLU A 121 -0.85 -13.69 -8.18
CA GLU A 121 -0.32 -12.89 -9.31
C GLU A 121 -1.20 -13.02 -10.56
N GLN A 122 -1.61 -14.25 -10.93
CA GLN A 122 -2.49 -14.48 -12.07
C GLN A 122 -3.86 -13.82 -11.89
N ALA A 123 -4.46 -13.97 -10.70
CA ALA A 123 -5.76 -13.37 -10.39
C ALA A 123 -5.72 -11.83 -10.47
N LEU A 124 -4.69 -11.21 -9.89
CA LEU A 124 -4.52 -9.75 -9.94
C LEU A 124 -4.22 -9.25 -11.35
N ALA A 125 -3.44 -10.00 -12.15
CA ALA A 125 -3.20 -9.71 -13.55
C ALA A 125 -4.49 -9.71 -14.36
N GLU A 126 -5.33 -10.73 -14.19
CA GLU A 126 -6.64 -10.83 -14.85
C GLU A 126 -7.58 -9.69 -14.43
N ILE A 127 -7.67 -9.37 -13.13
CA ILE A 127 -8.50 -8.29 -12.61
C ILE A 127 -8.08 -6.93 -13.18
N GLY A 128 -6.77 -6.67 -13.23
CA GLY A 128 -6.21 -5.42 -13.74
C GLY A 128 -6.12 -5.36 -15.28
N GLY A 129 -6.27 -6.49 -15.99
CA GLY A 129 -5.97 -6.60 -17.42
C GLY A 129 -4.48 -6.41 -17.72
N MET A 130 -3.61 -6.71 -16.76
CA MET A 130 -2.16 -6.58 -16.84
C MET A 130 -1.51 -7.87 -17.38
N ARG A 131 -0.30 -7.74 -17.94
CA ARG A 131 0.45 -8.88 -18.47
C ARG A 131 1.10 -9.72 -17.39
N ALA A 132 1.56 -9.08 -16.33
CA ALA A 132 2.13 -9.72 -15.13
C ALA A 132 1.98 -8.82 -13.92
N VAL A 133 2.15 -9.41 -12.73
CA VAL A 133 2.08 -8.70 -11.44
C VAL A 133 3.28 -9.10 -10.60
N THR A 134 3.81 -8.17 -9.82
CA THR A 134 4.73 -8.48 -8.72
C THR A 134 4.06 -8.27 -7.38
N LEU A 135 4.31 -9.17 -6.43
CA LEU A 135 3.83 -9.09 -5.04
C LEU A 135 4.91 -8.55 -4.07
N GLN A 136 6.06 -8.12 -4.58
CA GLN A 136 7.19 -7.68 -3.75
C GLN A 136 6.90 -6.47 -2.85
N PRO A 137 6.17 -5.43 -3.32
CA PRO A 137 5.94 -4.26 -2.49
C PRO A 137 5.07 -4.58 -1.27
N ALA A 138 5.57 -4.25 -0.07
CA ALA A 138 4.91 -4.53 1.21
C ALA A 138 3.92 -3.44 1.65
N ALA A 139 3.71 -2.40 0.84
CA ALA A 139 2.75 -1.32 1.10
C ALA A 139 2.33 -0.64 -0.21
N GLY A 140 1.21 0.09 -0.20
CA GLY A 140 0.74 0.84 -1.37
C GLY A 140 1.78 1.84 -1.89
N ALA A 141 2.36 2.65 -1.00
CA ALA A 141 3.41 3.61 -1.36
C ALA A 141 4.69 2.94 -1.92
N GLN A 142 5.02 1.73 -1.46
CA GLN A 142 6.13 0.95 -2.03
C GLN A 142 5.78 0.41 -3.42
N GLY A 143 4.53 -0.01 -3.64
CA GLY A 143 4.04 -0.38 -4.96
C GLY A 143 4.09 0.79 -5.92
N GLU A 144 3.67 1.96 -5.46
CA GLU A 144 3.74 3.20 -6.21
C GLU A 144 5.18 3.53 -6.63
N LEU A 145 6.13 3.50 -5.68
CA LEU A 145 7.55 3.72 -5.94
C LEU A 145 8.12 2.66 -6.90
N THR A 146 7.78 1.39 -6.69
CA THR A 146 8.24 0.30 -7.57
C THR A 146 7.79 0.53 -9.01
N GLY A 147 6.53 0.89 -9.22
CA GLY A 147 5.99 1.17 -10.56
C GLY A 147 6.70 2.32 -11.25
N ILE A 148 6.93 3.43 -10.55
CA ILE A 148 7.60 4.58 -11.16
C ILE A 148 9.11 4.35 -11.37
N LEU A 149 9.76 3.52 -10.55
CA LEU A 149 11.15 3.09 -10.77
C LEU A 149 11.26 2.19 -12.01
N MET A 150 10.28 1.34 -12.29
CA MET A 150 10.23 0.56 -13.54
C MET A 150 10.07 1.47 -14.77
N VAL A 151 9.25 2.53 -14.69
CA VAL A 151 9.17 3.57 -15.71
C VAL A 151 10.53 4.22 -15.95
N ARG A 152 11.24 4.56 -14.88
CA ARG A 152 12.59 5.14 -14.98
C ARG A 152 13.59 4.18 -15.62
N ALA A 153 13.56 2.90 -15.21
CA ALA A 153 14.42 1.87 -15.77
C ALA A 153 14.19 1.69 -17.28
N TYR A 154 12.92 1.64 -17.70
CA TYR A 154 12.53 1.55 -19.11
C TYR A 154 13.12 2.69 -19.96
N HIS A 155 13.00 3.94 -19.53
CA HIS A 155 13.54 5.06 -20.28
C HIS A 155 15.08 5.07 -20.30
N ARG A 156 15.72 4.75 -19.17
CA ARG A 156 17.18 4.68 -19.07
C ARG A 156 17.77 3.60 -19.98
N ASP A 157 17.17 2.43 -20.02
CA ASP A 157 17.61 1.30 -20.84
C ASP A 157 17.54 1.63 -22.35
N ARG A 158 16.60 2.49 -22.73
CA ARG A 158 16.43 3.00 -24.11
C ARG A 158 17.30 4.20 -24.44
N GLY A 159 18.07 4.70 -23.48
CA GLY A 159 18.86 5.92 -23.66
C GLY A 159 18.05 7.23 -23.62
N ASP A 160 16.78 7.18 -23.25
CA ASP A 160 15.88 8.35 -23.21
C ASP A 160 16.12 9.17 -21.93
N THR A 161 17.32 9.67 -21.71
CA THR A 161 17.72 10.39 -20.48
C THR A 161 17.05 11.74 -20.30
N GLU A 162 16.54 12.32 -21.37
CA GLU A 162 15.81 13.61 -21.36
C GLU A 162 14.41 13.47 -20.73
N ARG A 163 13.85 12.27 -20.65
CA ARG A 163 12.53 12.03 -20.05
C ARG A 163 12.62 12.04 -18.54
N CYS A 164 12.42 13.23 -17.97
CA CYS A 164 12.61 13.52 -16.55
C CYS A 164 11.36 14.10 -15.87
N GLU A 165 10.23 14.16 -16.55
CA GLU A 165 8.99 14.74 -16.05
C GLU A 165 7.87 13.70 -15.94
N VAL A 166 7.07 13.80 -14.85
CA VAL A 166 5.83 13.03 -14.66
C VAL A 166 4.68 14.01 -14.53
N LEU A 167 3.68 13.87 -15.39
CA LEU A 167 2.47 14.69 -15.34
C LEU A 167 1.49 14.08 -14.34
N VAL A 168 1.00 14.89 -13.40
CA VAL A 168 0.10 14.45 -12.32
C VAL A 168 -1.06 15.44 -12.20
N PRO A 169 -2.32 15.00 -12.26
CA PRO A 169 -3.47 15.86 -11.99
C PRO A 169 -3.44 16.45 -10.58
N ASP A 170 -3.88 17.67 -10.39
CA ASP A 170 -3.96 18.36 -9.09
C ASP A 170 -4.84 17.59 -8.07
N SER A 171 -5.81 16.83 -8.57
CA SER A 171 -6.68 15.98 -7.75
C SER A 171 -6.02 14.66 -7.30
N ALA A 172 -4.77 14.38 -7.69
CA ALA A 172 -4.08 13.15 -7.32
C ALA A 172 -3.76 13.11 -5.82
N HIS A 173 -3.58 11.90 -5.30
CA HIS A 173 -3.10 11.72 -3.93
C HIS A 173 -1.68 12.28 -3.78
N GLY A 174 -1.39 12.90 -2.63
CA GLY A 174 -0.09 13.55 -2.39
C GLY A 174 1.13 12.63 -2.48
N THR A 175 0.95 11.31 -2.42
CA THR A 175 2.03 10.34 -2.62
C THR A 175 2.49 10.27 -4.09
N ASN A 176 1.63 10.57 -5.07
CA ASN A 176 1.99 10.49 -6.48
C ASN A 176 3.14 11.45 -6.83
N PRO A 177 3.06 12.77 -6.57
CA PRO A 177 4.18 13.67 -6.80
C PRO A 177 5.39 13.37 -5.90
N ALA A 178 5.18 12.95 -4.66
CA ALA A 178 6.27 12.58 -3.75
C ALA A 178 7.06 11.38 -4.28
N THR A 179 6.38 10.33 -4.75
CA THR A 179 6.98 9.11 -5.30
C THR A 179 7.73 9.41 -6.61
N ALA A 180 7.15 10.24 -7.49
CA ALA A 180 7.82 10.69 -8.71
C ALA A 180 9.13 11.41 -8.38
N SER A 181 9.11 12.32 -7.40
CA SER A 181 10.30 13.03 -6.93
C SER A 181 11.34 12.11 -6.32
N MET A 182 10.94 11.12 -5.51
CA MET A 182 11.83 10.10 -4.95
C MET A 182 12.50 9.27 -6.05
N ALA A 183 11.80 8.99 -7.14
CA ALA A 183 12.37 8.33 -8.31
C ALA A 183 13.26 9.25 -9.17
N GLY A 184 13.39 10.52 -8.82
CA GLY A 184 14.23 11.49 -9.52
C GLY A 184 13.58 12.15 -10.74
N PHE A 185 12.26 12.14 -10.80
CA PHE A 185 11.49 12.91 -11.80
C PHE A 185 11.05 14.26 -11.24
N ALA A 186 10.94 15.26 -12.11
CA ALA A 186 10.20 16.47 -11.82
C ALA A 186 8.70 16.22 -12.02
N THR A 187 7.88 16.77 -11.14
CA THR A 187 6.42 16.66 -11.25
C THR A 187 5.85 17.90 -11.95
N VAL A 188 5.03 17.66 -12.95
CA VAL A 188 4.26 18.71 -13.63
C VAL A 188 2.79 18.55 -13.27
N SER A 189 2.23 19.53 -12.58
CA SER A 189 0.83 19.52 -12.14
C SER A 189 -0.10 19.91 -13.28
N ILE A 190 -1.20 19.16 -13.45
CA ILE A 190 -2.23 19.43 -14.47
C ILE A 190 -3.50 19.89 -13.77
N PRO A 191 -4.03 21.08 -14.09
CA PRO A 191 -5.24 21.59 -13.47
C PRO A 191 -6.48 20.76 -13.85
N PRO A 192 -7.54 20.79 -13.01
CA PRO A 192 -8.80 20.19 -13.35
C PRO A 192 -9.58 21.02 -14.39
N ALA A 193 -10.35 20.35 -15.22
CA ALA A 193 -11.37 20.96 -16.04
C ALA A 193 -12.58 21.41 -15.17
N PRO A 194 -13.50 22.25 -15.69
CA PRO A 194 -14.67 22.71 -14.93
C PRO A 194 -15.60 21.58 -14.45
N ASP A 195 -15.57 20.43 -15.09
CA ASP A 195 -16.34 19.24 -14.71
C ASP A 195 -15.63 18.38 -13.65
N GLY A 196 -14.42 18.77 -13.23
CA GLY A 196 -13.58 18.07 -12.26
C GLY A 196 -12.70 16.96 -12.85
N GLY A 197 -12.79 16.69 -14.15
CA GLY A 197 -11.87 15.81 -14.89
C GLY A 197 -10.53 16.51 -15.16
N VAL A 198 -9.65 15.86 -15.91
CA VAL A 198 -8.36 16.44 -16.33
C VAL A 198 -8.58 17.47 -17.44
N ASP A 199 -7.97 18.66 -17.32
CA ASP A 199 -7.97 19.63 -18.42
C ASP A 199 -7.11 19.12 -19.58
N LEU A 200 -7.77 18.67 -20.65
CA LEU A 200 -7.09 18.12 -21.84
C LEU A 200 -6.21 19.14 -22.58
N ALA A 201 -6.59 20.42 -22.56
CA ALA A 201 -5.80 21.45 -23.22
C ALA A 201 -4.49 21.70 -22.45
N ALA A 202 -4.58 21.85 -21.12
CA ALA A 202 -3.41 21.98 -20.25
C ALA A 202 -2.55 20.71 -20.28
N PHE A 203 -3.17 19.53 -20.28
CA PHE A 203 -2.48 18.25 -20.41
C PHE A 203 -1.71 18.16 -21.73
N GLY A 204 -2.35 18.44 -22.86
CA GLY A 204 -1.71 18.42 -24.18
C GLY A 204 -0.56 19.43 -24.30
N ALA A 205 -0.71 20.61 -23.70
CA ALA A 205 0.35 21.63 -23.66
C ALA A 205 1.57 21.22 -22.80
N ALA A 206 1.35 20.40 -21.78
CA ALA A 206 2.41 19.89 -20.89
C ALA A 206 3.13 18.66 -21.45
N LEU A 207 2.49 17.90 -22.37
CA LEU A 207 3.10 16.73 -23.00
C LEU A 207 4.26 17.15 -23.92
N GLY A 208 5.38 16.44 -23.78
CA GLY A 208 6.54 16.72 -24.62
C GLY A 208 7.65 15.66 -24.54
N PRO A 209 8.79 15.90 -25.18
CA PRO A 209 9.92 14.96 -25.17
C PRO A 209 10.49 14.68 -23.78
N ARG A 210 10.27 15.59 -22.83
CA ARG A 210 10.71 15.44 -21.43
C ARG A 210 9.75 14.60 -20.58
N THR A 211 8.53 14.32 -21.07
CA THR A 211 7.52 13.56 -20.34
C THR A 211 7.90 12.08 -20.33
N ALA A 212 8.20 11.53 -19.16
CA ALA A 212 8.46 10.12 -18.94
C ALA A 212 7.16 9.32 -18.74
N ALA A 213 6.24 9.88 -17.97
CA ALA A 213 4.96 9.23 -17.68
C ALA A 213 3.87 10.24 -17.33
N ILE A 214 2.63 9.77 -17.46
CA ILE A 214 1.47 10.36 -16.80
C ILE A 214 1.08 9.47 -15.61
N MET A 215 0.67 10.04 -14.49
CA MET A 215 0.28 9.30 -13.29
C MET A 215 -1.12 9.72 -12.87
N ILE A 216 -2.09 8.83 -13.06
CA ILE A 216 -3.52 9.13 -12.94
C ILE A 216 -4.17 8.17 -11.96
N THR A 217 -4.99 8.70 -11.05
CA THR A 217 -5.92 7.93 -10.21
C THR A 217 -7.28 7.91 -10.91
N ASN A 218 -7.81 6.74 -11.22
CA ASN A 218 -9.13 6.63 -11.85
C ASN A 218 -9.99 5.52 -11.19
N PRO A 219 -11.11 5.84 -10.50
CA PRO A 219 -11.65 7.20 -10.27
C PRO A 219 -10.70 8.10 -9.46
N SER A 220 -10.80 9.41 -9.65
CA SER A 220 -9.99 10.41 -8.94
C SER A 220 -10.26 10.39 -7.43
N THR A 221 -9.45 11.12 -6.65
CA THR A 221 -9.68 11.28 -5.20
C THR A 221 -11.00 11.99 -4.86
N LEU A 222 -11.60 12.68 -5.85
CA LEU A 222 -12.94 13.26 -5.75
C LEU A 222 -14.07 12.27 -6.03
N GLY A 223 -13.73 11.03 -6.41
CA GLY A 223 -14.70 9.98 -6.76
C GLY A 223 -15.24 10.08 -8.21
N LEU A 224 -14.65 10.92 -9.04
CA LEU A 224 -15.04 11.10 -10.45
C LEU A 224 -14.25 10.15 -11.35
N PHE A 225 -14.96 9.39 -12.18
CA PHE A 225 -14.34 8.58 -13.22
C PHE A 225 -13.96 9.49 -14.41
N GLU A 226 -12.69 9.45 -14.81
CA GLU A 226 -12.22 10.20 -15.98
C GLU A 226 -12.74 9.53 -17.26
N SER A 227 -13.79 10.11 -17.83
CA SER A 227 -14.44 9.56 -19.00
C SER A 227 -13.61 9.69 -20.29
N ARG A 228 -12.67 10.66 -20.30
CA ARG A 228 -11.76 10.90 -21.43
C ARG A 228 -10.42 10.19 -21.26
N ILE A 229 -10.38 9.15 -20.45
CA ILE A 229 -9.15 8.41 -20.16
C ILE A 229 -8.49 7.86 -21.44
N GLY A 230 -9.27 7.43 -22.41
CA GLY A 230 -8.76 6.96 -23.71
C GLY A 230 -7.93 8.03 -24.43
N GLU A 231 -8.45 9.26 -24.51
CA GLU A 231 -7.76 10.40 -25.13
C GLU A 231 -6.45 10.75 -24.42
N LEU A 232 -6.46 10.72 -23.07
CA LEU A 232 -5.26 10.97 -22.26
C LEU A 232 -4.18 9.90 -22.50
N LEU A 233 -4.56 8.63 -22.55
CA LEU A 233 -3.65 7.50 -22.80
C LEU A 233 -3.06 7.55 -24.21
N GLU A 234 -3.89 7.81 -25.23
CA GLU A 234 -3.46 7.95 -26.62
C GLU A 234 -2.47 9.11 -26.78
N ALA A 235 -2.78 10.28 -26.20
CA ALA A 235 -1.90 11.44 -26.26
C ALA A 235 -0.56 11.18 -25.54
N ALA A 236 -0.57 10.56 -24.37
CA ALA A 236 0.65 10.20 -23.64
C ALA A 236 1.53 9.23 -24.46
N HIS A 237 0.95 8.17 -25.03
CA HIS A 237 1.68 7.21 -25.83
C HIS A 237 2.19 7.82 -27.12
N ALA A 238 1.43 8.67 -27.77
CA ALA A 238 1.89 9.41 -28.97
C ALA A 238 3.10 10.31 -28.67
N ALA A 239 3.18 10.87 -27.46
CA ALA A 239 4.34 11.61 -26.98
C ALA A 239 5.51 10.71 -26.51
N GLY A 240 5.32 9.36 -26.53
CA GLY A 240 6.32 8.40 -26.06
C GLY A 240 6.41 8.25 -24.55
N ALA A 241 5.47 8.81 -23.81
CA ALA A 241 5.35 8.65 -22.36
C ALA A 241 4.64 7.35 -22.00
N LEU A 242 4.90 6.83 -20.79
CA LEU A 242 4.18 5.69 -20.24
C LEU A 242 2.96 6.16 -19.42
N ALA A 243 1.97 5.29 -19.29
CA ALA A 243 0.76 5.56 -18.53
C ALA A 243 0.77 4.75 -17.23
N TYR A 244 0.81 5.45 -16.10
CA TYR A 244 0.74 4.90 -14.76
C TYR A 244 -0.65 5.11 -14.16
N MET A 245 -1.29 4.04 -13.68
CA MET A 245 -2.52 4.13 -12.91
C MET A 245 -2.27 3.96 -11.41
N ASP A 246 -2.67 4.92 -10.62
CA ASP A 246 -2.87 4.74 -9.19
C ASP A 246 -4.14 3.89 -8.98
N GLY A 247 -3.94 2.60 -8.69
CA GLY A 247 -5.01 1.61 -8.50
C GLY A 247 -5.49 1.50 -7.05
N ALA A 248 -5.25 2.50 -6.21
CA ALA A 248 -5.71 2.50 -4.82
C ALA A 248 -7.23 2.33 -4.69
N ASN A 249 -8.00 2.81 -5.69
CA ASN A 249 -9.45 2.69 -5.78
C ASN A 249 -9.95 1.54 -6.68
N LEU A 250 -9.19 0.47 -6.83
CA LEU A 250 -9.57 -0.68 -7.66
C LEU A 250 -10.96 -1.25 -7.29
N ASN A 251 -11.37 -1.16 -6.03
CA ASN A 251 -12.69 -1.56 -5.55
C ASN A 251 -13.86 -0.85 -6.27
N ALA A 252 -13.66 0.36 -6.77
CA ALA A 252 -14.69 1.11 -7.49
C ALA A 252 -14.88 0.62 -8.94
N ILE A 253 -13.85 0.04 -9.55
CA ILE A 253 -13.81 -0.32 -10.97
C ILE A 253 -13.69 -1.83 -11.22
N MET A 254 -13.41 -2.62 -10.20
CA MET A 254 -13.23 -4.07 -10.32
C MET A 254 -14.44 -4.74 -11.00
N GLY A 255 -14.17 -5.54 -12.04
CA GLY A 255 -15.19 -6.18 -12.84
C GLY A 255 -15.92 -5.27 -13.86
N ARG A 256 -15.59 -3.98 -13.91
CA ARG A 256 -16.18 -3.00 -14.83
C ARG A 256 -15.18 -2.36 -15.78
N PHE A 257 -13.98 -2.13 -15.31
CA PHE A 257 -12.91 -1.50 -16.08
C PHE A 257 -11.59 -2.20 -15.77
N LYS A 258 -10.87 -2.61 -16.82
CA LYS A 258 -9.55 -3.22 -16.73
C LYS A 258 -8.50 -2.21 -17.20
N PRO A 259 -7.70 -1.63 -16.30
CA PRO A 259 -6.72 -0.59 -16.65
C PRO A 259 -5.74 -1.00 -17.76
N GLY A 260 -5.16 -2.21 -17.67
CA GLY A 260 -4.22 -2.70 -18.67
C GLY A 260 -4.85 -2.83 -20.06
N THR A 261 -6.10 -3.30 -20.13
CA THR A 261 -6.85 -3.38 -21.39
C THR A 261 -7.17 -1.99 -21.96
N ALA A 262 -7.37 -1.00 -21.10
CA ALA A 262 -7.61 0.37 -21.51
C ALA A 262 -6.35 1.08 -22.02
N GLY A 263 -5.14 0.52 -21.76
CA GLY A 263 -3.88 1.06 -22.24
C GLY A 263 -2.91 1.55 -21.16
N PHE A 264 -3.19 1.36 -19.89
CA PHE A 264 -2.20 1.64 -18.85
C PHE A 264 -1.03 0.65 -18.92
N ASP A 265 0.20 1.18 -18.84
CA ASP A 265 1.44 0.40 -18.89
C ASP A 265 1.81 -0.18 -17.51
N VAL A 266 1.39 0.46 -16.44
CA VAL A 266 1.66 0.04 -15.06
C VAL A 266 0.55 0.50 -14.12
N MET A 267 0.26 -0.31 -13.10
CA MET A 267 -0.63 0.07 -12.01
C MET A 267 -0.16 -0.54 -10.69
N HIS A 268 -0.29 0.17 -9.59
CA HIS A 268 -0.23 -0.46 -8.27
C HIS A 268 -1.63 -0.74 -7.73
N ILE A 269 -1.73 -1.71 -6.83
CA ILE A 269 -2.99 -2.13 -6.22
C ILE A 269 -2.84 -2.09 -4.70
N ASN A 270 -3.81 -1.49 -4.00
CA ASN A 270 -3.85 -1.53 -2.54
C ASN A 270 -4.76 -2.67 -2.08
N VAL A 271 -4.17 -3.85 -1.84
CA VAL A 271 -4.95 -5.03 -1.44
C VAL A 271 -5.60 -4.88 -0.06
N HIS A 272 -5.09 -4.00 0.79
CA HIS A 272 -5.70 -3.62 2.06
C HIS A 272 -6.93 -2.68 1.91
N LYS A 273 -7.13 -2.09 0.73
CA LYS A 273 -8.32 -1.27 0.44
C LYS A 273 -9.38 -2.06 -0.31
N THR A 274 -9.00 -2.88 -1.28
CA THR A 274 -9.93 -3.64 -2.14
C THR A 274 -10.17 -5.05 -1.62
N PHE A 275 -9.15 -5.69 -1.04
CA PHE A 275 -9.20 -7.09 -0.60
C PHE A 275 -9.07 -7.21 0.93
N SER A 276 -8.91 -8.42 1.45
CA SER A 276 -8.98 -8.71 2.88
C SER A 276 -7.65 -8.52 3.63
N THR A 277 -6.60 -8.03 3.00
CA THR A 277 -5.35 -7.76 3.71
C THR A 277 -5.57 -6.70 4.79
N PRO A 278 -5.20 -6.95 6.06
CA PRO A 278 -5.35 -5.97 7.14
C PRO A 278 -4.36 -4.81 6.96
N HIS A 279 -4.66 -3.67 7.61
CA HIS A 279 -3.76 -2.52 7.64
C HIS A 279 -2.57 -2.66 8.61
N GLY A 280 -2.44 -3.79 9.29
CA GLY A 280 -1.31 -4.10 10.17
C GLY A 280 -1.10 -3.15 11.36
N GLY A 281 -2.18 -2.46 11.78
CA GLY A 281 -2.13 -1.49 12.88
C GLY A 281 -1.47 -0.13 12.54
N GLY A 282 -0.89 0.01 11.36
CA GLY A 282 -0.18 1.23 10.93
C GLY A 282 -0.33 1.54 9.44
N GLY A 283 -1.18 0.81 8.72
CA GLY A 283 -1.54 1.07 7.34
C GLY A 283 -0.70 0.43 6.23
N PRO A 284 0.32 -0.41 6.52
CA PRO A 284 1.17 -0.94 5.45
C PRO A 284 0.40 -1.84 4.47
N GLY A 285 -0.30 -2.86 4.89
CA GLY A 285 -0.98 -3.80 4.01
C GLY A 285 -0.04 -4.48 3.01
N ALA A 286 -0.33 -4.38 1.71
CA ALA A 286 0.56 -4.74 0.61
C ALA A 286 0.20 -3.95 -0.66
N GLY A 287 1.15 -3.84 -1.59
CA GLY A 287 1.03 -3.01 -2.80
C GLY A 287 1.49 -3.71 -4.08
N PRO A 288 0.85 -4.79 -4.52
CA PRO A 288 1.15 -5.42 -5.80
C PRO A 288 1.20 -4.42 -6.95
N VAL A 289 2.08 -4.68 -7.93
CA VAL A 289 2.21 -3.85 -9.12
C VAL A 289 2.03 -4.70 -10.36
N GLY A 290 1.02 -4.34 -11.15
CA GLY A 290 0.75 -4.92 -12.47
C GLY A 290 1.44 -4.12 -13.57
N VAL A 291 1.94 -4.81 -14.58
CA VAL A 291 2.61 -4.21 -15.73
C VAL A 291 2.09 -4.75 -17.06
N GLY A 292 2.11 -3.90 -18.09
CA GLY A 292 1.96 -4.26 -19.49
C GLY A 292 3.26 -4.82 -20.08
N GLU A 293 3.20 -5.19 -21.37
CA GLU A 293 4.30 -5.87 -22.09
C GLU A 293 5.64 -5.12 -21.99
N LYS A 294 5.61 -3.78 -22.18
CA LYS A 294 6.81 -2.93 -22.19
C LYS A 294 7.63 -3.01 -20.90
N LEU A 295 6.98 -3.27 -19.77
CA LEU A 295 7.61 -3.24 -18.45
C LEU A 295 7.90 -4.63 -17.86
N LEU A 296 7.60 -5.71 -18.56
CA LEU A 296 7.92 -7.08 -18.12
C LEU A 296 9.42 -7.27 -17.75
N PRO A 297 10.39 -6.76 -18.55
CA PRO A 297 11.81 -6.95 -18.23
C PRO A 297 12.26 -6.24 -16.95
N TYR A 298 11.47 -5.29 -16.46
CA TYR A 298 11.81 -4.44 -15.31
C TYR A 298 11.15 -4.88 -14.01
N LEU A 299 10.38 -5.98 -14.02
CA LEU A 299 9.76 -6.52 -12.81
C LEU A 299 10.85 -6.92 -11.79
N PRO A 300 10.66 -6.57 -10.50
CA PRO A 300 11.65 -6.91 -9.48
C PRO A 300 11.71 -8.41 -9.20
N TRP A 301 12.88 -8.86 -8.81
CA TRP A 301 13.17 -10.22 -8.35
C TRP A 301 13.06 -10.32 -6.81
N PRO A 302 12.77 -11.53 -6.24
CA PRO A 302 12.45 -12.78 -6.92
C PRO A 302 11.03 -12.82 -7.48
N ARG A 303 10.78 -13.77 -8.41
CA ARG A 303 9.45 -14.05 -9.00
C ARG A 303 9.14 -15.53 -8.84
N VAL A 304 7.85 -15.85 -8.69
CA VAL A 304 7.41 -17.23 -8.67
C VAL A 304 7.16 -17.71 -10.09
N LEU A 305 7.78 -18.80 -10.47
CA LEU A 305 7.55 -19.49 -11.74
C LEU A 305 6.91 -20.83 -11.51
N ARG A 306 6.01 -21.22 -12.41
CA ARG A 306 5.47 -22.58 -12.49
C ARG A 306 6.23 -23.36 -13.53
N GLU A 307 6.79 -24.45 -13.13
CA GLU A 307 7.55 -25.36 -14.00
C GLU A 307 6.61 -26.26 -14.84
N PRO A 308 7.11 -26.89 -15.93
CA PRO A 308 6.30 -27.75 -16.77
C PRO A 308 5.74 -28.98 -16.07
N ASP A 309 6.40 -29.47 -15.02
CA ASP A 309 5.95 -30.58 -14.17
C ASP A 309 4.90 -30.17 -13.13
N GLY A 310 4.57 -28.88 -13.06
CA GLY A 310 3.63 -28.31 -12.13
C GLY A 310 4.21 -27.81 -10.81
N ALA A 311 5.51 -28.00 -10.56
CA ALA A 311 6.21 -27.47 -9.39
C ALA A 311 6.35 -25.93 -9.48
N PHE A 312 6.60 -25.30 -8.35
CA PHE A 312 6.84 -23.86 -8.26
C PHE A 312 8.25 -23.59 -7.73
N ARG A 313 8.92 -22.58 -8.29
CA ARG A 313 10.23 -22.13 -7.80
C ARG A 313 10.32 -20.61 -7.76
N LEU A 314 11.24 -20.11 -6.95
CA LEU A 314 11.64 -18.71 -6.95
C LEU A 314 12.78 -18.48 -7.96
N GLU A 315 12.49 -17.71 -8.97
CA GLU A 315 13.50 -17.18 -9.89
C GLU A 315 14.15 -15.95 -9.24
N ARG A 316 15.48 -16.01 -9.02
CA ARG A 316 16.22 -15.02 -8.21
C ARG A 316 17.14 -14.10 -9.01
N ALA A 317 17.27 -14.29 -10.28
CA ALA A 317 17.95 -13.43 -11.26
C ALA A 317 18.13 -14.20 -12.59
#